data_1c424a106b7b0dc5fe32bd055d131573
#
_entry.id   1c424a106b7b0dc5fe32bd055d131573
#
_cell.length_a   1.000
_cell.length_b   1.000
_cell.length_c   1.000
_cell.angle_alpha   90.00
_cell.angle_beta   90.00
_cell.angle_gamma   90.00
#
_symmetry.space_group_name_H-M   'P 1'
#
loop_
_entity.id
_entity.type
_entity.pdbx_description
1 polymer ?
#
loop_
_entity_poly.entity_id
_entity_poly.type
_entity_poly.pdbx_seq_one_letter_code
_entity_poly.pdbx_strand_id
1 'polypeptide(L)'
;QTANPKQAAAILENPVYRAISGSLAGAQEYMAIERLHQLYTSGDWDLVIVDTPPSRHAIDLLEAPDRLIGFLSHPVYRALTVGQRAFAKVTNAAASMFLWAVRRLAGPQIVEDTVEFFRSLANIEPGLRRRAQEVSVLLRSDAASFVVVSSPRAEAIGEAEHLIGALRDGSFPVAGVVVNLLHPMPEQRSAAARAALDGLDDGPLAEQLAWHDELTELATAERDEIAGLADLAEDVVVVELPLLAVDVHDVDGLVGLADRLVGGN
;
A
#
# COMPACT_ATOMS: atom_id res chain seq x y z
N GLN A 1 7.14 15.76 16.91
CA GLN A 1 8.41 15.42 17.62
C GLN A 1 9.65 16.07 16.99
N THR A 2 9.59 16.60 15.78
CA THR A 2 10.72 17.22 15.05
C THR A 2 10.84 18.73 15.24
N ALA A 3 9.74 19.41 15.55
CA ALA A 3 9.72 20.85 15.79
C ALA A 3 9.55 21.14 17.26
N ASN A 4 10.16 22.23 17.75
CA ASN A 4 9.83 22.71 19.08
C ASN A 4 8.38 23.27 19.08
N PRO A 5 7.70 23.39 20.25
CA PRO A 5 6.30 23.79 20.32
C PRO A 5 5.99 25.12 19.61
N LYS A 6 6.92 26.08 19.62
CA LYS A 6 6.75 27.38 18.96
C LYS A 6 6.80 27.26 17.43
N GLN A 7 7.68 26.41 16.91
CA GLN A 7 7.77 26.15 15.47
C GLN A 7 6.54 25.35 14.98
N ALA A 8 6.08 24.38 15.77
CA ALA A 8 4.87 23.63 15.46
C ALA A 8 3.65 24.55 15.38
N ALA A 9 3.48 25.45 16.36
CA ALA A 9 2.37 26.44 16.34
C ALA A 9 2.44 27.35 15.10
N ALA A 10 3.62 27.91 14.78
CA ALA A 10 3.81 28.78 13.62
C ALA A 10 3.46 28.08 12.29
N ILE A 11 3.78 26.78 12.14
CA ILE A 11 3.42 26.00 10.97
C ILE A 11 1.91 25.75 10.91
N LEU A 12 1.30 25.33 12.02
CA LEU A 12 -0.13 24.99 12.08
C LEU A 12 -1.06 26.19 11.91
N GLU A 13 -0.62 27.37 12.33
CA GLU A 13 -1.37 28.63 12.22
C GLU A 13 -1.23 29.29 10.85
N ASN A 14 -0.24 28.90 10.05
CA ASN A 14 0.02 29.48 8.74
C ASN A 14 -1.15 29.23 7.78
N PRO A 15 -1.72 30.27 7.11
CA PRO A 15 -2.83 30.14 6.17
C PRO A 15 -2.55 29.16 5.02
N VAL A 16 -1.30 29.11 4.54
CA VAL A 16 -0.88 28.21 3.46
C VAL A 16 -0.95 26.75 3.95
N TYR A 17 -0.51 26.47 5.17
CA TYR A 17 -0.65 25.13 5.77
C TYR A 17 -2.13 24.71 5.83
N ARG A 18 -3.02 25.58 6.29
CA ARG A 18 -4.45 25.29 6.37
C ARG A 18 -5.08 25.06 5.01
N ALA A 19 -4.67 25.82 3.99
CA ALA A 19 -5.15 25.64 2.63
C ALA A 19 -4.65 24.35 1.99
N ILE A 20 -3.40 23.95 2.29
CA ILE A 20 -2.76 22.78 1.71
C ILE A 20 -3.10 21.52 2.50
N SER A 21 -3.24 21.59 3.83
CA SER A 21 -3.45 20.40 4.68
C SER A 21 -4.74 19.63 4.38
N GLY A 22 -5.78 20.33 3.89
CA GLY A 22 -7.01 19.69 3.41
C GLY A 22 -6.93 19.11 2.00
N SER A 23 -5.87 19.44 1.25
CA SER A 23 -5.69 19.07 -0.16
C SER A 23 -4.40 18.29 -0.41
N LEU A 24 -3.58 18.06 0.62
CA LEU A 24 -2.36 17.26 0.52
C LEU A 24 -2.75 15.77 0.36
N ALA A 25 -2.95 15.38 -0.90
CA ALA A 25 -2.84 13.99 -1.28
C ALA A 25 -1.47 13.52 -0.78
N GLY A 26 -1.44 12.50 0.08
CA GLY A 26 -0.20 11.97 0.65
C GLY A 26 0.08 12.30 2.12
N ALA A 27 -0.72 13.14 2.78
CA ALA A 27 -0.49 13.45 4.20
C ALA A 27 -0.69 12.23 5.12
N GLN A 28 -1.62 11.35 4.76
CA GLN A 28 -1.89 10.11 5.50
C GLN A 28 -0.73 9.12 5.35
N GLU A 29 -0.21 9.00 4.14
CA GLU A 29 0.94 8.15 3.81
C GLU A 29 2.19 8.61 4.57
N TYR A 30 2.44 9.93 4.66
CA TYR A 30 3.55 10.46 5.47
C TYR A 30 3.40 10.17 6.96
N MET A 31 2.18 10.28 7.49
CA MET A 31 1.93 9.96 8.90
C MET A 31 2.12 8.46 9.18
N ALA A 32 1.72 7.59 8.25
CA ALA A 32 1.94 6.15 8.33
C ALA A 32 3.44 5.80 8.31
N ILE A 33 4.20 6.40 7.39
CA ILE A 33 5.66 6.24 7.29
C ILE A 33 6.37 6.74 8.57
N GLU A 34 6.00 7.88 9.09
CA GLU A 34 6.55 8.41 10.35
C GLU A 34 6.22 7.48 11.53
N ARG A 35 5.02 6.90 11.54
CA ARG A 35 4.62 5.93 12.58
C ARG A 35 5.40 4.63 12.46
N LEU A 36 5.57 4.11 11.24
CA LEU A 36 6.40 2.94 10.99
C LEU A 36 7.83 3.16 11.48
N HIS A 37 8.44 4.30 11.12
CA HIS A 37 9.77 4.67 11.60
C HIS A 37 9.87 4.67 13.12
N GLN A 38 8.88 5.24 13.82
CA GLN A 38 8.84 5.28 15.27
C GLN A 38 8.75 3.88 15.89
N LEU A 39 7.87 3.02 15.36
CA LEU A 39 7.68 1.66 15.85
C LEU A 39 8.95 0.82 15.64
N TYR A 40 9.55 0.91 14.47
CA TYR A 40 10.77 0.18 14.15
C TYR A 40 11.96 0.63 15.01
N THR A 41 12.14 1.94 15.19
CA THR A 41 13.29 2.48 15.93
C THR A 41 13.13 2.42 17.43
N SER A 42 11.92 2.20 17.97
CA SER A 42 11.71 2.04 19.41
C SER A 42 12.36 0.77 19.95
N GLY A 43 12.43 -0.28 19.15
CA GLY A 43 12.93 -1.59 19.57
C GLY A 43 12.02 -2.31 20.57
N ASP A 44 10.78 -1.83 20.75
CA ASP A 44 9.83 -2.41 21.71
C ASP A 44 9.07 -3.61 21.12
N TRP A 45 9.19 -3.86 19.82
CA TRP A 45 8.40 -4.83 19.07
C TRP A 45 9.29 -5.79 18.29
N ASP A 46 9.05 -7.09 18.42
CA ASP A 46 9.74 -8.13 17.63
C ASP A 46 9.24 -8.17 16.19
N LEU A 47 7.96 -7.80 15.97
CA LEU A 47 7.31 -7.77 14.66
C LEU A 47 6.37 -6.57 14.58
N VAL A 48 6.43 -5.86 13.46
CA VAL A 48 5.47 -4.79 13.11
C VAL A 48 4.75 -5.20 11.84
N ILE A 49 3.43 -5.39 11.93
CA ILE A 49 2.58 -5.69 10.78
C ILE A 49 1.90 -4.39 10.33
N VAL A 50 2.06 -4.04 9.05
CA VAL A 50 1.44 -2.88 8.44
C VAL A 50 0.34 -3.34 7.52
N ASP A 51 -0.92 -3.11 7.91
CA ASP A 51 -2.07 -3.29 7.04
C ASP A 51 -2.15 -2.10 6.07
N THR A 52 -2.00 -2.39 4.78
CA THR A 52 -1.96 -1.37 3.74
C THR A 52 -3.35 -1.08 3.18
N PRO A 53 -3.62 0.15 2.68
CA PRO A 53 -4.84 0.40 1.92
C PRO A 53 -4.87 -0.43 0.62
N PRO A 54 -6.02 -0.48 -0.09
CA PRO A 54 -6.16 -1.24 -1.34
C PRO A 54 -5.04 -0.96 -2.35
N SER A 55 -4.73 -1.93 -3.20
CA SER A 55 -3.54 -2.06 -4.07
C SER A 55 -3.00 -0.77 -4.70
N ARG A 56 -3.87 0.07 -5.25
CA ARG A 56 -3.47 1.36 -5.89
C ARG A 56 -2.85 2.34 -4.90
N HIS A 57 -3.36 2.39 -3.67
CA HIS A 57 -2.86 3.27 -2.62
C HIS A 57 -1.71 2.65 -1.81
N ALA A 58 -1.54 1.33 -1.88
CA ALA A 58 -0.41 0.65 -1.26
C ALA A 58 0.91 1.11 -1.89
N ILE A 59 0.97 1.17 -3.23
CA ILE A 59 2.15 1.68 -3.96
C ILE A 59 2.43 3.14 -3.57
N ASP A 60 1.39 3.98 -3.51
CA ASP A 60 1.51 5.38 -3.09
C ASP A 60 2.13 5.52 -1.69
N LEU A 61 1.72 4.65 -0.75
CA LEU A 61 2.28 4.59 0.60
C LEU A 61 3.77 4.21 0.58
N LEU A 62 4.13 3.18 -0.17
CA LEU A 62 5.51 2.68 -0.24
C LEU A 62 6.47 3.65 -0.92
N GLU A 63 6.01 4.41 -1.91
CA GLU A 63 6.79 5.44 -2.59
C GLU A 63 6.79 6.79 -1.85
N ALA A 64 5.95 6.98 -0.83
CA ALA A 64 5.86 8.24 -0.11
C ALA A 64 7.21 8.75 0.43
N PRO A 65 8.11 7.92 0.98
CA PRO A 65 9.43 8.37 1.41
C PRO A 65 10.25 8.97 0.26
N ASP A 66 10.27 8.31 -0.90
CA ASP A 66 11.05 8.74 -2.06
C ASP A 66 10.44 10.00 -2.70
N ARG A 67 9.12 10.10 -2.75
CA ARG A 67 8.41 11.32 -3.18
C ARG A 67 8.72 12.51 -2.27
N LEU A 68 8.78 12.30 -0.95
CA LEU A 68 9.17 13.35 0.00
C LEU A 68 10.61 13.79 -0.24
N ILE A 69 11.54 12.86 -0.39
CA ILE A 69 12.95 13.15 -0.69
C ILE A 69 13.06 13.93 -2.00
N GLY A 70 12.35 13.51 -3.04
CA GLY A 70 12.27 14.19 -4.33
C GLY A 70 11.74 15.62 -4.19
N PHE A 71 10.67 15.82 -3.46
CA PHE A 71 10.08 17.15 -3.18
C PHE A 71 11.08 18.05 -2.44
N LEU A 72 11.70 17.57 -1.37
CA LEU A 72 12.70 18.33 -0.59
C LEU A 72 13.97 18.63 -1.39
N SER A 73 14.24 17.87 -2.43
CA SER A 73 15.37 18.06 -3.34
C SER A 73 15.06 18.98 -4.50
N HIS A 74 13.78 19.28 -4.74
CA HIS A 74 13.34 20.04 -5.89
C HIS A 74 13.90 21.48 -5.88
N PRO A 75 14.40 22.01 -7.02
CA PRO A 75 14.99 23.35 -7.08
C PRO A 75 14.08 24.48 -6.58
N VAL A 76 12.76 24.36 -6.83
CA VAL A 76 11.77 25.35 -6.38
C VAL A 76 11.67 25.35 -4.84
N TYR A 77 11.61 24.18 -4.21
CA TYR A 77 11.61 24.08 -2.75
C TYR A 77 12.89 24.70 -2.16
N ARG A 78 14.06 24.35 -2.68
CA ARG A 78 15.34 24.91 -2.26
C ARG A 78 15.42 26.43 -2.45
N ALA A 79 14.84 26.94 -3.53
CA ALA A 79 14.77 28.39 -3.77
C ALA A 79 13.88 29.11 -2.74
N LEU A 80 12.77 28.51 -2.31
CA LEU A 80 11.86 29.07 -1.30
C LEU A 80 12.42 29.01 0.13
N THR A 81 13.24 28.02 0.43
CA THR A 81 13.83 27.82 1.77
C THR A 81 15.13 28.62 1.99
N VAL A 82 15.89 28.89 0.94
CA VAL A 82 17.12 29.69 0.99
C VAL A 82 16.73 31.18 1.01
N GLY A 83 17.13 31.90 2.06
CA GLY A 83 16.74 33.30 2.31
C GLY A 83 17.06 34.25 1.15
N GLN A 84 16.43 35.45 1.16
CA GLN A 84 16.47 36.47 0.09
C GLN A 84 17.87 36.79 -0.46
N ARG A 85 18.94 36.68 0.31
CA ARG A 85 20.31 36.97 -0.16
C ARG A 85 20.87 35.89 -1.09
N ALA A 86 20.43 34.63 -0.96
CA ALA A 86 20.81 33.57 -1.89
C ALA A 86 19.84 33.51 -3.09
N PHE A 87 18.59 33.94 -2.90
CA PHE A 87 17.59 34.06 -3.95
C PHE A 87 18.04 35.07 -5.05
N ALA A 88 18.71 36.15 -4.66
CA ALA A 88 19.26 37.11 -5.61
C ALA A 88 20.44 36.57 -6.45
N LYS A 89 21.04 35.44 -6.05
CA LYS A 89 22.12 34.75 -6.80
C LYS A 89 21.63 33.57 -7.63
N VAL A 90 20.41 33.07 -7.41
CA VAL A 90 19.76 32.04 -8.23
C VAL A 90 19.04 32.75 -9.38
N THR A 91 19.79 33.21 -10.34
CA THR A 91 19.30 33.83 -11.59
C THR A 91 18.72 32.77 -12.53
N ASN A 92 17.75 32.01 -12.07
CA ASN A 92 16.96 31.19 -12.97
C ASN A 92 15.70 32.00 -13.33
N ALA A 93 15.67 32.53 -14.55
CA ALA A 93 14.59 33.36 -15.08
C ALA A 93 13.20 32.72 -14.87
N ALA A 94 13.13 31.39 -14.87
CA ALA A 94 11.90 30.64 -14.64
C ALA A 94 11.37 30.78 -13.19
N ALA A 95 12.23 30.75 -12.18
CA ALA A 95 11.81 30.89 -10.77
C ALA A 95 11.36 32.32 -10.45
N SER A 96 12.01 33.33 -11.02
CA SER A 96 11.61 34.74 -10.86
C SER A 96 10.31 35.05 -11.59
N MET A 97 10.09 34.47 -12.76
CA MET A 97 8.84 34.59 -13.53
C MET A 97 7.69 33.89 -12.84
N PHE A 98 7.91 32.71 -12.26
CA PHE A 98 6.91 31.99 -11.47
C PHE A 98 6.47 32.79 -10.24
N LEU A 99 7.41 33.31 -9.44
CA LEU A 99 7.09 34.14 -8.28
C LEU A 99 6.40 35.45 -8.65
N TRP A 100 6.78 36.06 -9.76
CA TRP A 100 6.11 37.24 -10.29
C TRP A 100 4.66 36.92 -10.68
N ALA A 101 4.43 35.80 -11.36
CA ALA A 101 3.10 35.36 -11.73
C ALA A 101 2.23 35.05 -10.50
N VAL A 102 2.77 34.36 -9.50
CA VAL A 102 2.07 34.06 -8.24
C VAL A 102 1.73 35.35 -7.49
N ARG A 103 2.67 36.31 -7.39
CA ARG A 103 2.40 37.63 -6.77
C ARG A 103 1.28 38.39 -7.49
N ARG A 104 1.24 38.29 -8.81
CA ARG A 104 0.23 38.99 -9.63
C ARG A 104 -1.16 38.36 -9.52
N LEU A 105 -1.23 37.03 -9.38
CA LEU A 105 -2.50 36.28 -9.36
C LEU A 105 -3.07 36.12 -7.94
N ALA A 106 -2.21 35.88 -6.96
CA ALA A 106 -2.62 35.52 -5.59
C ALA A 106 -2.42 36.65 -4.56
N GLY A 107 -1.73 37.73 -4.94
CA GLY A 107 -1.43 38.86 -4.07
C GLY A 107 -0.14 38.69 -3.25
N PRO A 108 0.46 39.81 -2.76
CA PRO A 108 1.75 39.79 -2.05
C PRO A 108 1.68 39.00 -0.74
N GLN A 109 0.57 39.05 -0.01
CA GLN A 109 0.39 38.41 1.28
C GLN A 109 0.54 36.87 1.20
N ILE A 110 -0.10 36.25 0.21
CA ILE A 110 -0.02 34.78 0.02
C ILE A 110 1.42 34.35 -0.30
N VAL A 111 2.18 35.17 -1.02
CA VAL A 111 3.57 34.87 -1.30
C VAL A 111 4.43 34.97 -0.04
N GLU A 112 4.19 35.97 0.79
CA GLU A 112 4.90 36.14 2.08
C GLU A 112 4.60 34.99 3.02
N ASP A 113 3.33 34.63 3.19
CA ASP A 113 2.88 33.49 4.01
C ASP A 113 3.47 32.15 3.50
N THR A 114 3.55 31.99 2.18
CA THR A 114 4.17 30.81 1.54
C THR A 114 5.66 30.72 1.84
N VAL A 115 6.37 31.82 1.68
CA VAL A 115 7.82 31.87 1.96
C VAL A 115 8.10 31.64 3.44
N GLU A 116 7.30 32.20 4.34
CA GLU A 116 7.42 31.98 5.77
C GLU A 116 7.15 30.53 6.16
N PHE A 117 6.11 29.92 5.57
CA PHE A 117 5.82 28.50 5.74
C PHE A 117 7.02 27.61 5.35
N PHE A 118 7.54 27.79 4.14
CA PHE A 118 8.70 26.99 3.68
C PHE A 118 9.96 27.25 4.49
N ARG A 119 10.19 28.44 4.99
CA ARG A 119 11.30 28.73 5.92
C ARG A 119 11.14 28.00 7.25
N SER A 120 9.92 27.96 7.78
CA SER A 120 9.64 27.22 9.01
C SER A 120 9.86 25.71 8.79
N LEU A 121 9.50 25.22 7.62
CA LEU A 121 9.74 23.81 7.21
C LEU A 121 11.23 23.49 7.06
N ALA A 122 12.05 24.45 6.59
CA ALA A 122 13.49 24.25 6.39
C ALA A 122 14.24 23.84 7.66
N ASN A 123 13.76 24.25 8.83
CA ASN A 123 14.37 23.89 10.10
C ASN A 123 14.14 22.43 10.51
N ILE A 124 13.06 21.81 10.03
CA ILE A 124 12.71 20.39 10.30
C ILE A 124 13.08 19.47 9.15
N GLU A 125 13.38 20.02 7.97
CA GLU A 125 13.72 19.29 6.75
C GLU A 125 14.81 18.23 6.95
N PRO A 126 15.96 18.51 7.59
CA PRO A 126 17.03 17.51 7.74
C PRO A 126 16.55 16.27 8.49
N GLY A 127 15.70 16.45 9.50
CA GLY A 127 15.12 15.35 10.24
C GLY A 127 14.10 14.57 9.43
N LEU A 128 13.23 15.25 8.66
CA LEU A 128 12.27 14.62 7.76
C LEU A 128 12.98 13.82 6.67
N ARG A 129 13.96 14.40 6.01
CA ARG A 129 14.75 13.76 4.95
C ARG A 129 15.44 12.50 5.47
N ARG A 130 16.11 12.59 6.62
CA ARG A 130 16.80 11.44 7.23
C ARG A 130 15.82 10.29 7.49
N ARG A 131 14.70 10.55 8.15
CA ARG A 131 13.69 9.50 8.44
C ARG A 131 13.08 8.91 7.19
N ALA A 132 12.77 9.73 6.19
CA ALA A 132 12.30 9.24 4.91
C ALA A 132 13.33 8.31 4.24
N GLN A 133 14.63 8.67 4.30
CA GLN A 133 15.71 7.81 3.80
C GLN A 133 15.82 6.51 4.58
N GLU A 134 15.77 6.57 5.92
CA GLU A 134 15.81 5.38 6.78
C GLU A 134 14.65 4.42 6.49
N VAL A 135 13.43 4.93 6.29
CA VAL A 135 12.28 4.10 5.92
C VAL A 135 12.40 3.57 4.48
N SER A 136 12.83 4.39 3.52
CA SER A 136 13.03 3.94 2.14
C SER A 136 14.02 2.77 2.06
N VAL A 137 15.10 2.82 2.85
CA VAL A 137 16.07 1.73 2.97
C VAL A 137 15.47 0.53 3.70
N LEU A 138 14.75 0.74 4.80
CA LEU A 138 14.11 -0.33 5.57
C LEU A 138 13.15 -1.14 4.70
N LEU A 139 12.26 -0.49 3.96
CA LEU A 139 11.27 -1.15 3.12
C LEU A 139 11.86 -2.01 2.01
N ARG A 140 13.14 -1.77 1.64
CA ARG A 140 13.87 -2.54 0.61
C ARG A 140 14.91 -3.50 1.18
N SER A 141 14.99 -3.59 2.51
CA SER A 141 15.94 -4.46 3.20
C SER A 141 15.34 -5.81 3.56
N ASP A 142 16.19 -6.75 3.96
CA ASP A 142 15.78 -8.07 4.47
C ASP A 142 14.97 -8.00 5.79
N ALA A 143 14.90 -6.82 6.42
CA ALA A 143 14.07 -6.61 7.60
C ALA A 143 12.59 -6.35 7.26
N ALA A 144 12.26 -6.14 5.99
CA ALA A 144 10.89 -5.99 5.51
C ALA A 144 10.51 -7.20 4.64
N SER A 145 9.22 -7.55 4.65
CA SER A 145 8.65 -8.57 3.78
C SER A 145 7.25 -8.18 3.37
N PHE A 146 6.91 -8.38 2.12
CA PHE A 146 5.60 -8.05 1.58
C PHE A 146 4.82 -9.31 1.27
N VAL A 147 3.60 -9.40 1.78
CA VAL A 147 2.66 -10.46 1.45
C VAL A 147 1.49 -9.82 0.69
N VAL A 148 1.27 -10.25 -0.53
CA VAL A 148 0.14 -9.79 -1.34
C VAL A 148 -1.05 -10.68 -1.04
N VAL A 149 -2.18 -10.07 -0.68
CA VAL A 149 -3.44 -10.79 -0.41
C VAL A 149 -4.42 -10.49 -1.52
N SER A 150 -4.99 -11.53 -2.12
CA SER A 150 -5.97 -11.45 -3.19
C SER A 150 -7.15 -12.39 -2.96
N SER A 151 -8.11 -12.38 -3.85
CA SER A 151 -9.20 -13.35 -3.95
C SER A 151 -9.23 -13.95 -5.36
N PRO A 152 -9.90 -15.09 -5.59
CA PRO A 152 -9.84 -15.79 -6.88
C PRO A 152 -10.70 -15.14 -7.97
N ARG A 153 -10.99 -13.86 -7.88
CA ARG A 153 -11.70 -13.10 -8.91
C ARG A 153 -10.72 -12.51 -9.90
N ALA A 154 -10.98 -12.66 -11.20
CA ALA A 154 -10.10 -12.17 -12.27
C ALA A 154 -9.63 -10.72 -12.07
N GLU A 155 -10.54 -9.82 -11.62
CA GLU A 155 -10.18 -8.42 -11.33
C GLU A 155 -9.18 -8.31 -10.17
N ALA A 156 -9.39 -9.06 -9.09
CA ALA A 156 -8.50 -9.05 -7.93
C ALA A 156 -7.15 -9.71 -8.24
N ILE A 157 -7.13 -10.75 -9.06
CA ILE A 157 -5.92 -11.39 -9.58
C ILE A 157 -5.11 -10.39 -10.41
N GLY A 158 -5.73 -9.71 -11.38
CA GLY A 158 -5.05 -8.69 -12.18
C GLY A 158 -4.49 -7.52 -11.35
N GLU A 159 -5.19 -7.12 -10.28
CA GLU A 159 -4.66 -6.12 -9.33
C GLU A 159 -3.46 -6.67 -8.53
N ALA A 160 -3.50 -7.93 -8.11
CA ALA A 160 -2.39 -8.57 -7.41
C ALA A 160 -1.16 -8.70 -8.31
N GLU A 161 -1.32 -9.12 -9.57
CA GLU A 161 -0.26 -9.16 -10.57
C GLU A 161 0.41 -7.80 -10.77
N HIS A 162 -0.41 -6.76 -10.94
CA HIS A 162 0.09 -5.40 -11.06
C HIS A 162 0.87 -4.95 -9.81
N LEU A 163 0.35 -5.26 -8.61
CA LEU A 163 1.01 -4.92 -7.35
C LEU A 163 2.34 -5.66 -7.18
N ILE A 164 2.39 -6.95 -7.49
CA ILE A 164 3.63 -7.75 -7.47
C ILE A 164 4.67 -7.16 -8.42
N GLY A 165 4.26 -6.82 -9.66
CA GLY A 165 5.13 -6.16 -10.62
C GLY A 165 5.69 -4.84 -10.09
N ALA A 166 4.84 -3.97 -9.54
CA ALA A 166 5.26 -2.69 -8.98
C ALA A 166 6.18 -2.84 -7.75
N LEU A 167 5.92 -3.84 -6.88
CA LEU A 167 6.80 -4.13 -5.74
C LEU A 167 8.19 -4.57 -6.21
N ARG A 168 8.27 -5.43 -7.22
CA ARG A 168 9.54 -5.89 -7.81
C ARG A 168 10.30 -4.76 -8.49
N ASP A 169 9.63 -3.96 -9.30
CA ASP A 169 10.21 -2.78 -9.95
C ASP A 169 10.78 -1.79 -8.93
N GLY A 170 10.08 -1.64 -7.79
CA GLY A 170 10.53 -0.84 -6.64
C GLY A 170 11.60 -1.50 -5.77
N SER A 171 12.02 -2.74 -6.09
CA SER A 171 12.95 -3.55 -5.28
C SER A 171 12.45 -3.81 -3.85
N PHE A 172 11.15 -3.98 -3.68
CA PHE A 172 10.55 -4.39 -2.40
C PHE A 172 10.53 -5.92 -2.31
N PRO A 173 10.92 -6.54 -1.17
CA PRO A 173 11.01 -7.99 -1.05
C PRO A 173 9.62 -8.62 -0.88
N VAL A 174 9.10 -9.25 -1.94
CA VAL A 174 7.84 -10.01 -1.92
C VAL A 174 8.13 -11.40 -1.36
N ALA A 175 7.53 -11.75 -0.23
CA ALA A 175 7.74 -13.04 0.45
C ALA A 175 6.66 -14.07 0.13
N GLY A 176 5.44 -13.62 -0.19
CA GLY A 176 4.32 -14.53 -0.44
C GLY A 176 3.13 -13.87 -1.10
N VAL A 177 2.27 -14.71 -1.64
CA VAL A 177 0.93 -14.35 -2.12
C VAL A 177 -0.07 -15.24 -1.38
N VAL A 178 -1.11 -14.65 -0.83
CA VAL A 178 -2.22 -15.37 -0.22
C VAL A 178 -3.46 -15.15 -1.08
N VAL A 179 -4.00 -16.22 -1.65
CA VAL A 179 -5.31 -16.18 -2.32
C VAL A 179 -6.37 -16.68 -1.36
N ASN A 180 -7.18 -15.76 -0.87
CA ASN A 180 -8.21 -16.01 0.13
C ASN A 180 -9.58 -16.23 -0.53
N LEU A 181 -10.48 -16.90 0.18
CA LEU A 181 -11.87 -17.14 -0.24
C LEU A 181 -12.02 -18.08 -1.45
N LEU A 182 -11.11 -19.02 -1.66
CA LEU A 182 -11.24 -20.06 -2.67
C LEU A 182 -12.34 -21.02 -2.33
N HIS A 183 -13.21 -21.31 -3.28
CA HIS A 183 -14.22 -22.36 -3.10
C HIS A 183 -13.52 -23.71 -2.92
N PRO A 184 -13.96 -24.51 -1.91
CA PRO A 184 -13.40 -25.83 -1.71
C PRO A 184 -13.70 -26.71 -2.93
N MET A 185 -12.71 -27.47 -3.41
CA MET A 185 -12.91 -28.43 -4.49
C MET A 185 -13.77 -29.58 -3.95
N PRO A 186 -14.95 -29.84 -4.54
CA PRO A 186 -15.77 -30.98 -4.13
C PRO A 186 -15.04 -32.30 -4.40
N GLU A 187 -15.34 -33.30 -3.57
CA GLU A 187 -14.81 -34.65 -3.81
C GLU A 187 -15.25 -35.18 -5.16
N GLN A 188 -14.30 -35.73 -5.92
CA GLN A 188 -14.61 -36.30 -7.21
C GLN A 188 -15.49 -37.53 -7.06
N ARG A 189 -16.62 -37.53 -7.76
CA ARG A 189 -17.49 -38.71 -7.81
C ARG A 189 -16.77 -39.88 -8.45
N SER A 190 -16.86 -41.06 -7.82
CA SER A 190 -16.34 -42.29 -8.42
C SER A 190 -17.06 -42.63 -9.74
N ALA A 191 -16.41 -43.38 -10.62
CA ALA A 191 -17.06 -43.83 -11.87
C ALA A 191 -18.37 -44.63 -11.61
N ALA A 192 -18.40 -45.42 -10.52
CA ALA A 192 -19.59 -46.17 -10.11
C ALA A 192 -20.72 -45.22 -9.66
N ALA A 193 -20.38 -44.16 -8.89
CA ALA A 193 -21.37 -43.17 -8.48
C ALA A 193 -21.93 -42.41 -9.70
N ARG A 194 -21.09 -42.00 -10.63
CA ARG A 194 -21.53 -41.34 -11.87
C ARG A 194 -22.47 -42.22 -12.66
N ALA A 195 -22.13 -43.53 -12.87
CA ALA A 195 -22.99 -44.47 -13.60
C ALA A 195 -24.32 -44.75 -12.88
N ALA A 196 -24.33 -44.75 -11.54
CA ALA A 196 -25.57 -44.94 -10.75
C ALA A 196 -26.49 -43.72 -10.79
N LEU A 197 -25.96 -42.53 -11.07
CA LEU A 197 -26.69 -41.26 -11.13
C LEU A 197 -27.00 -40.85 -12.57
N ASP A 198 -26.53 -41.63 -13.55
CA ASP A 198 -26.78 -41.38 -14.96
C ASP A 198 -28.28 -41.58 -15.26
N GLY A 199 -28.91 -40.54 -15.82
CA GLY A 199 -30.34 -40.56 -16.13
C GLY A 199 -31.27 -40.03 -15.01
N LEU A 200 -30.72 -39.43 -13.96
CA LEU A 200 -31.48 -38.67 -12.98
C LEU A 200 -31.70 -37.23 -13.47
N ASP A 201 -32.85 -37.03 -14.15
CA ASP A 201 -33.15 -35.72 -14.74
C ASP A 201 -33.94 -34.80 -13.79
N ASP A 202 -34.65 -35.37 -12.79
CA ASP A 202 -35.56 -34.64 -11.89
C ASP A 202 -35.45 -35.07 -10.43
N GLY A 203 -35.80 -34.14 -9.52
CA GLY A 203 -35.94 -34.38 -8.09
C GLY A 203 -34.79 -33.85 -7.24
N PRO A 204 -34.88 -33.91 -5.90
CA PRO A 204 -33.92 -33.31 -4.98
C PRO A 204 -32.48 -33.79 -5.17
N LEU A 205 -32.29 -35.02 -5.61
CA LEU A 205 -30.97 -35.58 -5.87
C LEU A 205 -30.35 -34.98 -7.16
N ALA A 206 -31.16 -34.81 -8.22
CA ALA A 206 -30.71 -34.15 -9.43
C ALA A 206 -30.30 -32.70 -9.18
N GLU A 207 -31.07 -31.96 -8.34
CA GLU A 207 -30.71 -30.62 -7.92
C GLU A 207 -29.37 -30.58 -7.15
N GLN A 208 -29.15 -31.50 -6.19
CA GLN A 208 -27.90 -31.60 -5.45
C GLN A 208 -26.71 -31.92 -6.36
N LEU A 209 -26.91 -32.75 -7.38
CA LEU A 209 -25.88 -33.06 -8.36
C LEU A 209 -25.54 -31.85 -9.24
N ALA A 210 -26.53 -31.08 -9.66
CA ALA A 210 -26.32 -29.85 -10.38
C ALA A 210 -25.49 -28.84 -9.55
N TRP A 211 -25.85 -28.62 -8.29
CA TRP A 211 -25.08 -27.79 -7.36
C TRP A 211 -23.62 -28.26 -7.20
N HIS A 212 -23.40 -29.57 -7.10
CA HIS A 212 -22.07 -30.14 -7.00
C HIS A 212 -21.24 -29.85 -8.26
N ASP A 213 -21.86 -29.94 -9.44
CA ASP A 213 -21.18 -29.71 -10.72
C ASP A 213 -20.88 -28.22 -10.90
N GLU A 214 -21.83 -27.34 -10.59
CA GLU A 214 -21.62 -25.89 -10.58
C GLU A 214 -20.48 -25.48 -9.64
N LEU A 215 -20.44 -26.04 -8.42
CA LEU A 215 -19.38 -25.77 -7.47
C LEU A 215 -18.02 -26.30 -7.97
N THR A 216 -18.00 -27.45 -8.64
CA THR A 216 -16.79 -28.01 -9.24
C THR A 216 -16.27 -27.13 -10.37
N GLU A 217 -17.17 -26.66 -11.25
CA GLU A 217 -16.81 -25.75 -12.33
C GLU A 217 -16.26 -24.43 -11.79
N LEU A 218 -16.94 -23.83 -10.80
CA LEU A 218 -16.49 -22.61 -10.15
C LEU A 218 -15.12 -22.78 -9.49
N ALA A 219 -14.95 -23.81 -8.66
CA ALA A 219 -13.70 -24.07 -7.97
C ALA A 219 -12.54 -24.39 -8.94
N THR A 220 -12.84 -24.94 -10.11
CA THR A 220 -11.86 -25.18 -11.18
C THR A 220 -11.48 -23.88 -11.86
N ALA A 221 -12.47 -23.07 -12.25
CA ALA A 221 -12.24 -21.77 -12.89
C ALA A 221 -11.40 -20.82 -11.99
N GLU A 222 -11.70 -20.81 -10.68
CA GLU A 222 -10.89 -20.04 -9.72
C GLU A 222 -9.43 -20.47 -9.69
N ARG A 223 -9.16 -21.77 -9.78
CA ARG A 223 -7.77 -22.30 -9.80
C ARG A 223 -7.05 -22.02 -11.11
N ASP A 224 -7.80 -22.03 -12.20
CA ASP A 224 -7.26 -21.63 -13.50
C ASP A 224 -6.85 -20.13 -13.51
N GLU A 225 -7.65 -19.27 -12.88
CA GLU A 225 -7.34 -17.84 -12.75
C GLU A 225 -6.09 -17.59 -11.91
N ILE A 226 -5.88 -18.34 -10.83
CA ILE A 226 -4.71 -18.15 -9.97
C ILE A 226 -3.44 -18.81 -10.51
N ALA A 227 -3.53 -19.67 -11.52
CA ALA A 227 -2.36 -20.32 -12.11
C ALA A 227 -1.34 -19.30 -12.66
N GLY A 228 -1.83 -18.18 -13.23
CA GLY A 228 -0.98 -17.09 -13.70
C GLY A 228 -0.18 -16.39 -12.59
N LEU A 229 -0.72 -16.31 -11.37
CA LEU A 229 0.00 -15.78 -10.21
C LEU A 229 1.20 -16.67 -9.82
N ALA A 230 1.04 -17.98 -9.92
CA ALA A 230 2.12 -18.92 -9.61
C ALA A 230 3.29 -18.78 -10.60
N ASP A 231 3.01 -18.54 -11.88
CA ASP A 231 4.04 -18.31 -12.91
C ASP A 231 4.78 -16.98 -12.70
N LEU A 232 4.05 -15.93 -12.30
CA LEU A 232 4.67 -14.64 -11.94
C LEU A 232 5.48 -14.73 -10.65
N ALA A 233 5.16 -15.68 -9.79
CA ALA A 233 5.73 -15.83 -8.46
C ALA A 233 6.84 -16.91 -8.42
N GLU A 234 7.65 -17.09 -9.50
CA GLU A 234 8.66 -18.15 -9.62
C GLU A 234 9.54 -18.35 -8.36
N ASP A 235 9.71 -17.31 -7.53
CA ASP A 235 10.48 -17.33 -6.28
C ASP A 235 9.64 -17.03 -5.02
N VAL A 236 8.30 -17.07 -5.11
CA VAL A 236 7.39 -16.60 -4.05
C VAL A 236 6.39 -17.69 -3.70
N VAL A 237 6.17 -17.93 -2.41
CA VAL A 237 5.20 -18.92 -1.95
C VAL A 237 3.78 -18.41 -2.19
N VAL A 238 2.96 -19.22 -2.89
CA VAL A 238 1.52 -18.97 -3.04
C VAL A 238 0.77 -19.86 -2.05
N VAL A 239 -0.04 -19.25 -1.18
CA VAL A 239 -0.88 -19.94 -0.20
C VAL A 239 -2.34 -19.77 -0.57
N GLU A 240 -3.04 -20.88 -0.70
CA GLU A 240 -4.48 -20.93 -0.94
C GLU A 240 -5.24 -21.04 0.38
N LEU A 241 -6.18 -20.13 0.64
CA LEU A 241 -7.07 -20.21 1.79
C LEU A 241 -8.50 -20.46 1.32
N PRO A 242 -9.14 -21.53 1.81
CA PRO A 242 -10.50 -21.85 1.40
C PRO A 242 -11.53 -20.88 1.99
N LEU A 243 -12.62 -20.66 1.27
CA LEU A 243 -13.82 -20.06 1.81
C LEU A 243 -14.33 -20.93 2.96
N LEU A 244 -14.38 -20.33 4.15
CA LEU A 244 -14.83 -21.03 5.35
C LEU A 244 -16.35 -21.02 5.44
N ALA A 245 -16.93 -22.09 5.99
CA ALA A 245 -18.38 -22.20 6.19
C ALA A 245 -18.92 -21.20 7.23
N VAL A 246 -18.05 -20.67 8.10
CA VAL A 246 -18.38 -19.69 9.15
C VAL A 246 -17.33 -18.60 9.12
N ASP A 247 -17.77 -17.36 9.25
CA ASP A 247 -16.90 -16.21 9.36
C ASP A 247 -16.05 -16.27 10.63
N VAL A 248 -14.82 -15.78 10.54
CA VAL A 248 -13.90 -15.71 11.67
C VAL A 248 -14.22 -14.49 12.51
N HIS A 249 -14.67 -14.70 13.76
CA HIS A 249 -15.09 -13.63 14.68
C HIS A 249 -14.34 -13.64 16.03
N ASP A 250 -13.58 -14.69 16.30
CA ASP A 250 -12.93 -14.91 17.58
C ASP A 250 -11.48 -15.39 17.41
N VAL A 251 -10.79 -15.52 18.55
CA VAL A 251 -9.38 -15.94 18.58
C VAL A 251 -9.22 -17.38 18.10
N ASP A 252 -10.16 -18.26 18.41
CA ASP A 252 -10.07 -19.67 18.02
C ASP A 252 -10.19 -19.82 16.49
N GLY A 253 -11.09 -19.06 15.87
CA GLY A 253 -11.19 -18.97 14.42
C GLY A 253 -9.91 -18.40 13.77
N LEU A 254 -9.29 -17.39 14.38
CA LEU A 254 -8.00 -16.84 13.92
C LEU A 254 -6.87 -17.87 14.04
N VAL A 255 -6.82 -18.65 15.13
CA VAL A 255 -5.84 -19.74 15.27
C VAL A 255 -6.03 -20.78 14.18
N GLY A 256 -7.27 -21.21 13.92
CA GLY A 256 -7.56 -22.14 12.84
C GLY A 256 -7.18 -21.61 11.44
N LEU A 257 -7.28 -20.31 11.22
CA LEU A 257 -6.82 -19.66 9.98
C LEU A 257 -5.29 -19.60 9.92
N ALA A 258 -4.62 -19.29 11.04
CA ALA A 258 -3.18 -19.24 11.13
C ALA A 258 -2.55 -20.63 10.87
N ASP A 259 -3.14 -21.69 11.42
CA ASP A 259 -2.69 -23.07 11.17
C ASP A 259 -2.74 -23.44 9.68
N ARG A 260 -3.75 -22.95 8.95
CA ARG A 260 -3.86 -23.16 7.49
C ARG A 260 -2.83 -22.34 6.73
N LEU A 261 -2.54 -21.11 7.17
CA LEU A 261 -1.54 -20.24 6.58
C LEU A 261 -0.11 -20.80 6.69
N VAL A 262 0.21 -21.39 7.84
CA VAL A 262 1.56 -21.86 8.17
C VAL A 262 1.72 -23.35 7.90
N GLY A 263 0.66 -24.13 8.03
CA GLY A 263 0.67 -25.57 7.92
C GLY A 263 0.69 -26.12 6.50
N GLY A 264 0.47 -25.29 5.48
CA GLY A 264 0.57 -25.60 4.05
C GLY A 264 0.05 -27.01 3.70
N ASN A 265 -1.25 -27.23 3.78
CA ASN A 265 -2.03 -28.19 2.97
C ASN A 265 -3.46 -28.25 3.47
#